data_1063065db6b02af3d2ab07e8a586ee91
#
_entry.id   1063065db6b02af3d2ab07e8a586ee91
#
_cell.length_a   1.000
_cell.length_b   1.000
_cell.length_c   1.000
_cell.angle_alpha   90.00
_cell.angle_beta   90.00
_cell.angle_gamma   90.00
#
_symmetry.space_group_name_H-M   'P 1'
#
loop_
_entity.id
_entity.type
_entity.pdbx_description
1 polymer ?
#
loop_
_entity_poly.entity_id
_entity_poly.type
_entity_poly.pdbx_seq_one_letter_code
_entity_poly.pdbx_strand_id
1 'polypeptide(L)'
;FQVDPTPHYFEVEGGKTVSLTVTNKAFSGILIHKVDADTREGIYGVTFLLYDSNKNPIGQYTSDDRGYVYIDDLPSSGRYYLRELENEGYIVDEQLKTVYVTDGTTTEITWENTAITGQIQITKTSADYNSMNGWPAGTPIPNTEFEIYNARTGNLVDTIKTDRNGVASSRPLPLGRYKIVESKAADFYGLDQTPIEVEIEYAGQIVKAAMTNKSLYTNVSIKKTGYVEVMPSQQIRYDFSGIGNNSTTSLTSFYWRDTLPTQAVRLDKIVTGTYNVPGNYKVVYKTNLNPNYRTMYDNLSTQQNYVLDASPAALGLASNEVITEFMVVFGVVPANFRQVEAPQVYCNVVSWLTGGTQFVNQADVGGVYNGQWIMATSRWVTKVYKPAEPLPRTGY
;
A
#
# COMPACT_ATOMS: atom_id res chain seq x y z
N PHE A 1 46.41 12.23 23.30
CA PHE A 1 47.75 12.40 23.89
C PHE A 1 47.77 13.63 24.79
N GLN A 2 48.35 13.51 26.00
CA GLN A 2 48.58 14.63 26.90
C GLN A 2 49.62 15.55 26.31
N VAL A 3 49.41 16.86 26.38
CA VAL A 3 50.41 17.84 25.99
C VAL A 3 51.51 17.85 27.04
N ASP A 4 52.73 17.64 26.63
CA ASP A 4 53.90 17.88 27.48
C ASP A 4 54.37 19.34 27.32
N PRO A 5 54.09 20.22 28.28
CA PRO A 5 54.49 21.62 28.22
C PRO A 5 55.94 21.84 28.65
N THR A 6 56.66 20.78 28.95
CA THR A 6 58.04 20.88 29.46
C THR A 6 58.94 21.44 28.38
N PRO A 7 59.66 22.57 28.62
CA PRO A 7 60.62 23.09 27.68
C PRO A 7 61.85 22.18 27.56
N HIS A 8 62.21 21.80 26.33
CA HIS A 8 63.41 21.03 26.05
C HIS A 8 64.52 21.96 25.57
N TYR A 9 65.63 21.99 26.29
CA TYR A 9 66.79 22.78 25.96
C TYR A 9 67.83 21.90 25.29
N PHE A 10 68.47 22.39 24.23
CA PHE A 10 69.56 21.69 23.56
C PHE A 10 70.59 22.72 22.99
N GLU A 11 71.85 22.34 22.98
CA GLU A 11 72.91 23.13 22.38
C GLU A 11 73.23 22.59 20.98
N VAL A 12 73.47 23.51 20.06
CA VAL A 12 73.83 23.18 18.67
C VAL A 12 75.28 23.59 18.42
N GLU A 13 76.15 22.63 18.09
CA GLU A 13 77.49 22.86 17.65
C GLU A 13 77.58 22.92 16.13
N GLY A 14 78.46 23.78 15.61
CA GLY A 14 78.63 23.93 14.16
C GLY A 14 78.96 22.60 13.46
N GLY A 15 78.18 22.23 12.42
CA GLY A 15 78.41 21.01 11.66
C GLY A 15 77.90 19.74 12.28
N LYS A 16 77.20 19.81 13.43
CA LYS A 16 76.51 18.62 14.07
C LYS A 16 75.02 18.73 14.02
N THR A 17 74.36 17.59 13.90
CA THR A 17 72.89 17.46 13.99
C THR A 17 72.57 17.05 15.41
N VAL A 18 71.62 17.75 16.05
CA VAL A 18 71.02 17.37 17.34
C VAL A 18 69.69 16.75 17.05
N SER A 19 69.46 15.50 17.51
CA SER A 19 68.18 14.84 17.41
C SER A 19 67.45 14.90 18.76
N LEU A 20 66.26 15.44 18.75
CA LEU A 20 65.32 15.46 19.90
C LEU A 20 64.19 14.49 19.66
N THR A 21 63.96 13.55 20.58
CA THR A 21 62.80 12.70 20.59
C THR A 21 61.85 13.25 21.64
N VAL A 22 60.65 13.66 21.19
CA VAL A 22 59.55 14.09 22.06
C VAL A 22 58.50 13.01 22.04
N THR A 23 58.09 12.57 23.23
CA THR A 23 57.05 11.55 23.38
C THR A 23 55.80 12.15 24.04
N ASN A 24 54.67 11.95 23.46
CA ASN A 24 53.40 12.29 24.10
C ASN A 24 52.80 11.08 24.80
N LYS A 25 52.28 11.29 25.99
CA LYS A 25 51.55 10.24 26.71
C LYS A 25 50.13 10.15 26.18
N ALA A 26 49.70 8.96 25.79
CA ALA A 26 48.31 8.75 25.38
C ALA A 26 47.39 8.92 26.60
N PHE A 27 46.17 9.44 26.39
CA PHE A 27 45.15 9.44 27.43
C PHE A 27 44.77 8.02 27.80
N SER A 28 44.60 7.78 29.09
CA SER A 28 43.98 6.54 29.60
C SER A 28 42.51 6.80 29.77
N GLY A 29 41.67 5.85 29.32
CA GLY A 29 40.24 6.06 29.35
C GLY A 29 39.45 4.77 29.57
N ILE A 30 38.15 4.93 29.76
CA ILE A 30 37.16 3.85 29.80
C ILE A 30 36.09 4.18 28.75
N LEU A 31 35.76 3.19 27.91
CA LEU A 31 34.62 3.21 27.01
C LEU A 31 33.61 2.17 27.51
N ILE A 32 32.43 2.61 27.88
CA ILE A 32 31.31 1.72 28.24
C ILE A 32 30.35 1.69 27.06
N HIS A 33 30.02 0.50 26.59
CA HIS A 33 28.89 0.26 25.69
C HIS A 33 27.74 -0.31 26.50
N LYS A 34 26.78 0.56 26.83
CA LYS A 34 25.58 0.20 27.58
C LYS A 34 24.53 -0.34 26.64
N VAL A 35 24.13 -1.59 26.83
CA VAL A 35 23.21 -2.27 25.90
C VAL A 35 22.09 -2.99 26.64
N ASP A 36 20.97 -3.18 25.95
CA ASP A 36 19.90 -4.10 26.34
C ASP A 36 20.38 -5.54 26.21
N ALA A 37 20.12 -6.36 27.21
CA ALA A 37 20.62 -7.73 27.31
C ALA A 37 20.04 -8.65 26.20
N ASP A 38 18.80 -8.39 25.76
CA ASP A 38 18.08 -9.20 24.80
C ASP A 38 18.26 -8.73 23.36
N THR A 39 18.15 -7.40 23.12
CA THR A 39 18.19 -6.82 21.77
C THR A 39 19.58 -6.42 21.32
N ARG A 40 20.51 -6.23 22.27
CA ARG A 40 21.87 -5.68 22.06
C ARG A 40 21.89 -4.24 21.57
N GLU A 41 20.75 -3.58 21.54
CA GLU A 41 20.66 -2.16 21.21
C GLU A 41 21.23 -1.28 22.32
N GLY A 42 21.81 -0.14 21.97
CA GLY A 42 22.35 0.82 22.93
C GLY A 42 21.24 1.45 23.79
N ILE A 43 21.48 1.54 25.11
CA ILE A 43 20.56 2.20 26.03
C ILE A 43 20.99 3.65 26.26
N TYR A 44 20.12 4.58 25.91
CA TYR A 44 20.32 6.03 26.09
C TYR A 44 20.06 6.47 27.54
N GLY A 45 20.82 7.47 27.99
CA GLY A 45 20.52 8.20 29.22
C GLY A 45 20.88 7.49 30.52
N VAL A 46 21.59 6.36 30.45
CA VAL A 46 22.08 5.64 31.63
C VAL A 46 23.27 6.38 32.26
N THR A 47 23.18 6.63 33.55
CA THR A 47 24.20 7.37 34.28
C THR A 47 25.09 6.46 35.10
N PHE A 48 26.41 6.67 34.99
CA PHE A 48 27.44 5.98 35.75
C PHE A 48 28.16 6.92 36.68
N LEU A 49 28.41 6.51 37.92
CA LEU A 49 29.33 7.16 38.84
C LEU A 49 30.67 6.46 38.74
N LEU A 50 31.74 7.24 38.56
CA LEU A 50 33.10 6.79 38.56
C LEU A 50 33.73 7.13 39.91
N TYR A 51 34.50 6.18 40.47
CA TYR A 51 35.23 6.32 41.71
C TYR A 51 36.70 5.94 41.51
N ASP A 52 37.57 6.59 42.29
CA ASP A 52 38.99 6.27 42.38
C ASP A 52 39.28 4.93 43.11
N SER A 53 40.55 4.55 43.24
CA SER A 53 40.99 3.34 43.94
C SER A 53 40.60 3.31 45.42
N ASN A 54 40.34 4.47 46.04
CA ASN A 54 39.91 4.64 47.43
C ASN A 54 38.40 4.74 47.59
N LYS A 55 37.69 4.60 46.47
CA LYS A 55 36.19 4.72 46.40
C LYS A 55 35.69 6.15 46.61
N ASN A 56 36.49 7.17 46.36
CA ASN A 56 36.03 8.54 46.29
C ASN A 56 35.38 8.82 44.93
N PRO A 57 34.22 9.47 44.82
CA PRO A 57 33.60 9.79 43.55
C PRO A 57 34.43 10.84 42.81
N ILE A 58 34.72 10.64 41.54
CA ILE A 58 35.53 11.50 40.68
C ILE A 58 34.78 12.01 39.45
N GLY A 59 33.66 11.40 39.10
CA GLY A 59 32.84 11.89 37.95
C GLY A 59 31.53 11.16 37.79
N GLN A 60 30.67 11.80 36.97
CA GLN A 60 29.39 11.25 36.55
C GLN A 60 29.31 11.36 35.05
N TYR A 61 28.88 10.28 34.36
CA TYR A 61 28.89 10.16 32.92
C TYR A 61 27.61 9.47 32.46
N THR A 62 27.05 9.92 31.32
CA THR A 62 25.77 9.44 30.84
C THR A 62 25.90 8.89 29.42
N SER A 63 25.24 7.79 29.12
CA SER A 63 25.26 7.18 27.80
C SER A 63 24.55 8.03 26.74
N ASP A 64 25.14 8.08 25.55
CA ASP A 64 24.60 8.73 24.35
C ASP A 64 23.43 7.93 23.72
N ASP A 65 22.92 8.39 22.59
CA ASP A 65 21.83 7.76 21.84
C ASP A 65 22.17 6.37 21.26
N ARG A 66 23.45 6.01 21.24
CA ARG A 66 23.96 4.69 20.83
C ARG A 66 24.37 3.83 22.03
N GLY A 67 24.19 4.31 23.25
CA GLY A 67 24.56 3.63 24.48
C GLY A 67 26.04 3.75 24.87
N TYR A 68 26.82 4.64 24.24
CA TYR A 68 28.22 4.80 24.59
C TYR A 68 28.43 5.84 25.69
N VAL A 69 29.34 5.52 26.63
CA VAL A 69 29.85 6.43 27.64
C VAL A 69 31.35 6.51 27.46
N TYR A 70 31.85 7.70 27.17
CA TYR A 70 33.25 8.00 27.09
C TYR A 70 33.77 8.65 28.35
N ILE A 71 34.78 8.04 29.00
CA ILE A 71 35.51 8.56 30.14
C ILE A 71 36.94 8.66 29.71
N ASP A 72 37.38 9.87 29.37
CA ASP A 72 38.72 10.18 28.94
C ASP A 72 39.47 10.98 30.03
N ASP A 73 40.76 11.17 29.85
CA ASP A 73 41.62 11.98 30.73
C ASP A 73 41.62 11.49 32.19
N LEU A 74 41.71 10.19 32.40
CA LEU A 74 41.86 9.63 33.73
C LEU A 74 43.25 10.02 34.31
N PRO A 75 43.33 10.41 35.58
CA PRO A 75 44.54 10.97 36.17
C PRO A 75 45.71 9.97 36.27
N SER A 76 45.43 8.69 36.27
CA SER A 76 46.46 7.63 36.31
C SER A 76 45.93 6.30 35.84
N SER A 77 46.83 5.40 35.44
CA SER A 77 46.52 3.97 35.34
C SER A 77 46.24 3.39 36.72
N GLY A 78 45.47 2.29 36.75
CA GLY A 78 45.19 1.60 37.98
C GLY A 78 43.71 1.14 38.11
N ARG A 79 43.31 0.97 39.34
CA ARG A 79 41.98 0.44 39.67
C ARG A 79 41.01 1.59 39.87
N TYR A 80 39.88 1.51 39.16
CA TYR A 80 38.71 2.37 39.30
C TYR A 80 37.48 1.51 39.62
N TYR A 81 36.40 2.18 40.07
CA TYR A 81 35.13 1.54 40.28
C TYR A 81 34.05 2.33 39.55
N LEU A 82 33.13 1.58 38.97
CA LEU A 82 31.91 2.10 38.31
C LEU A 82 30.67 1.59 39.05
N ARG A 83 29.69 2.47 39.20
CA ARG A 83 28.36 2.14 39.68
C ARG A 83 27.35 2.72 38.71
N GLU A 84 26.42 1.90 38.24
CA GLU A 84 25.27 2.37 37.49
C GLU A 84 24.22 2.92 38.47
N LEU A 85 23.60 4.04 38.07
CA LEU A 85 22.44 4.61 38.77
C LEU A 85 21.15 4.04 38.21
N GLU A 86 20.06 4.19 38.97
CA GLU A 86 18.72 3.80 38.55
C GLU A 86 18.40 4.36 37.15
N ASN A 87 17.85 3.50 36.31
CA ASN A 87 17.40 3.83 34.98
C ASN A 87 15.97 3.31 34.78
N GLU A 88 15.06 4.23 34.52
CA GLU A 88 13.67 3.92 34.27
C GLU A 88 13.52 2.93 33.10
N GLY A 89 12.74 1.87 33.31
CA GLY A 89 12.48 0.85 32.29
C GLY A 89 13.46 -0.31 32.25
N TYR A 90 14.49 -0.34 33.12
CA TYR A 90 15.48 -1.41 33.19
C TYR A 90 15.72 -1.90 34.61
N ILE A 91 16.04 -3.21 34.74
CA ILE A 91 16.57 -3.78 36.00
C ILE A 91 18.06 -3.42 36.06
N VAL A 92 18.44 -2.65 37.07
CA VAL A 92 19.79 -2.14 37.24
C VAL A 92 20.54 -2.95 38.28
N ASP A 93 21.82 -3.27 38.02
CA ASP A 93 22.76 -3.80 39.02
C ASP A 93 23.60 -2.64 39.59
N GLU A 94 23.18 -2.17 40.75
CA GLU A 94 23.81 -1.03 41.43
C GLU A 94 25.15 -1.37 42.12
N GLN A 95 25.65 -2.60 41.98
CA GLN A 95 26.91 -2.96 42.62
C GLN A 95 28.10 -2.23 42.00
N LEU A 96 29.07 -1.90 42.86
CA LEU A 96 30.36 -1.36 42.39
C LEU A 96 31.14 -2.42 41.64
N LYS A 97 31.38 -2.18 40.34
CA LYS A 97 32.22 -3.02 39.49
C LYS A 97 33.62 -2.46 39.37
N THR A 98 34.61 -3.31 39.50
CA THR A 98 36.01 -2.92 39.38
C THR A 98 36.43 -2.88 37.92
N VAL A 99 37.12 -1.80 37.55
CA VAL A 99 37.73 -1.59 36.23
C VAL A 99 39.19 -1.30 36.38
N TYR A 100 40.02 -1.97 35.58
CA TYR A 100 41.46 -1.70 35.52
C TYR A 100 41.82 -0.94 34.26
N VAL A 101 42.47 0.20 34.42
CA VAL A 101 42.90 1.06 33.34
C VAL A 101 44.43 0.99 33.21
N THR A 102 44.89 0.76 31.99
CA THR A 102 46.30 0.72 31.65
C THR A 102 46.74 2.05 31.00
N ASP A 103 47.92 2.52 31.32
CA ASP A 103 48.46 3.73 30.75
C ASP A 103 48.39 3.75 29.21
N GLY A 104 47.87 4.85 28.67
CA GLY A 104 47.82 5.09 27.26
C GLY A 104 46.81 4.20 26.48
N THR A 105 45.89 3.52 27.17
CA THR A 105 44.92 2.66 26.54
C THR A 105 43.50 3.02 26.99
N THR A 106 42.50 2.69 26.14
CA THR A 106 41.08 2.74 26.49
C THR A 106 40.63 1.33 26.88
N THR A 107 40.10 1.19 28.11
CA THR A 107 39.47 -0.06 28.55
C THR A 107 38.04 -0.08 28.11
N GLU A 108 37.67 -1.07 27.30
CA GLU A 108 36.28 -1.24 26.78
C GLU A 108 35.48 -2.20 27.66
N ILE A 109 34.24 -1.83 27.95
CA ILE A 109 33.33 -2.58 28.80
C ILE A 109 31.96 -2.64 28.13
N THR A 110 31.41 -3.82 27.90
CA THR A 110 29.99 -3.99 27.60
C THR A 110 29.23 -4.17 28.91
N TRP A 111 28.21 -3.32 29.11
CA TRP A 111 27.37 -3.36 30.32
C TRP A 111 25.92 -3.55 29.95
N GLU A 112 25.33 -4.67 30.36
CA GLU A 112 24.00 -5.12 29.96
C GLU A 112 22.98 -4.84 31.05
N ASN A 113 21.76 -4.37 30.67
CA ASN A 113 20.58 -4.35 31.53
C ASN A 113 19.44 -5.14 30.89
N THR A 114 18.62 -5.76 31.72
CA THR A 114 17.39 -6.43 31.27
C THR A 114 16.25 -5.42 31.30
N ALA A 115 15.54 -5.27 30.19
CA ALA A 115 14.40 -4.38 30.10
C ALA A 115 13.23 -4.86 30.97
N ILE A 116 12.57 -3.93 31.64
CA ILE A 116 11.23 -4.15 32.17
C ILE A 116 10.26 -4.05 31.01
N THR A 117 9.43 -5.09 30.80
CA THR A 117 8.62 -5.21 29.59
C THR A 117 7.13 -5.26 29.88
N GLY A 118 6.35 -4.83 28.90
CA GLY A 118 4.92 -5.06 28.74
C GLY A 118 4.59 -5.52 27.32
N GLN A 119 3.33 -5.54 26.96
CA GLN A 119 2.86 -5.94 25.63
C GLN A 119 1.82 -4.95 25.10
N ILE A 120 1.72 -4.90 23.78
CA ILE A 120 0.66 -4.18 23.06
C ILE A 120 -0.29 -5.22 22.47
N GLN A 121 -1.59 -5.06 22.72
CA GLN A 121 -2.63 -5.91 22.14
C GLN A 121 -3.58 -5.05 21.29
N ILE A 122 -3.74 -5.42 20.04
CA ILE A 122 -4.64 -4.75 19.09
C ILE A 122 -5.87 -5.62 18.89
N THR A 123 -7.06 -4.99 18.91
CA THR A 123 -8.31 -5.60 18.47
C THR A 123 -8.75 -4.90 17.19
N LYS A 124 -8.94 -5.66 16.11
CA LYS A 124 -9.36 -5.15 14.80
C LYS A 124 -10.76 -5.63 14.45
N THR A 125 -11.66 -4.69 14.13
CA THR A 125 -13.05 -5.01 13.78
C THR A 125 -13.53 -4.22 12.55
N SER A 126 -14.61 -4.71 11.92
CA SER A 126 -15.26 -4.02 10.80
C SER A 126 -15.98 -2.76 11.27
N ALA A 127 -15.73 -1.62 10.60
CA ALA A 127 -16.41 -0.35 10.90
C ALA A 127 -17.87 -0.33 10.40
N ASP A 128 -18.18 -1.14 9.38
CA ASP A 128 -19.49 -1.15 8.70
C ASP A 128 -19.87 -2.56 8.25
N TYR A 129 -21.05 -2.69 7.61
CA TYR A 129 -21.45 -3.93 6.95
C TYR A 129 -20.61 -4.13 5.68
N ASN A 130 -19.88 -5.23 5.60
CA ASN A 130 -19.09 -5.58 4.43
C ASN A 130 -19.92 -6.45 3.47
N SER A 131 -20.38 -5.86 2.37
CA SER A 131 -21.17 -6.55 1.36
C SER A 131 -20.42 -7.61 0.55
N MET A 132 -19.09 -7.60 0.58
CA MET A 132 -18.25 -8.57 -0.15
C MET A 132 -18.19 -9.93 0.53
N ASN A 133 -18.22 -9.96 1.87
CA ASN A 133 -18.15 -11.20 2.65
C ASN A 133 -19.36 -11.43 3.58
N GLY A 134 -20.31 -10.47 3.63
CA GLY A 134 -21.52 -10.55 4.44
C GLY A 134 -21.33 -10.26 5.92
N TRP A 135 -20.19 -9.71 6.33
CA TRP A 135 -19.88 -9.47 7.74
C TRP A 135 -20.47 -8.16 8.25
N PRO A 136 -21.22 -8.18 9.38
CA PRO A 136 -21.77 -6.96 9.98
C PRO A 136 -20.69 -6.09 10.62
N ALA A 137 -21.03 -4.83 10.90
CA ALA A 137 -20.19 -3.95 11.71
C ALA A 137 -19.85 -4.60 13.06
N GLY A 138 -18.62 -4.38 13.54
CA GLY A 138 -18.10 -4.97 14.77
C GLY A 138 -17.57 -6.39 14.64
N THR A 139 -17.71 -7.05 13.47
CA THR A 139 -17.13 -8.39 13.25
C THR A 139 -15.60 -8.31 13.33
N PRO A 140 -14.93 -9.24 14.07
CA PRO A 140 -13.48 -9.33 14.11
C PRO A 140 -12.87 -9.53 12.72
N ILE A 141 -11.77 -8.81 12.42
CA ILE A 141 -11.06 -8.90 11.15
C ILE A 141 -9.73 -9.64 11.34
N PRO A 142 -9.60 -10.87 10.83
CA PRO A 142 -8.32 -11.60 10.84
C PRO A 142 -7.40 -11.12 9.72
N ASN A 143 -6.11 -11.50 9.82
CA ASN A 143 -5.10 -11.30 8.79
C ASN A 143 -4.75 -9.84 8.46
N THR A 144 -5.09 -8.89 9.33
CA THR A 144 -4.58 -7.52 9.26
C THR A 144 -3.18 -7.48 9.87
N GLU A 145 -2.22 -6.86 9.17
CA GLU A 145 -0.83 -6.76 9.62
C GLU A 145 -0.51 -5.35 10.11
N PHE A 146 0.25 -5.27 11.22
CA PHE A 146 0.65 -4.02 11.85
C PHE A 146 2.16 -4.01 12.08
N GLU A 147 2.75 -2.84 11.92
CA GLU A 147 4.12 -2.54 12.29
C GLU A 147 4.13 -1.68 13.54
N ILE A 148 4.96 -2.04 14.52
CA ILE A 148 5.14 -1.33 15.78
C ILE A 148 6.53 -0.69 15.76
N TYR A 149 6.57 0.62 15.95
CA TYR A 149 7.80 1.40 15.96
C TYR A 149 8.04 1.99 17.34
N ASN A 150 9.29 2.04 17.77
CA ASN A 150 9.68 2.84 18.92
C ASN A 150 9.50 4.32 18.57
N ALA A 151 8.67 5.06 19.31
CA ALA A 151 8.32 6.44 18.97
C ALA A 151 9.50 7.41 19.09
N ARG A 152 10.51 7.10 19.94
CA ARG A 152 11.70 7.92 20.14
C ARG A 152 12.73 7.74 19.03
N THR A 153 13.02 6.47 18.67
CA THR A 153 14.10 6.16 17.71
C THR A 153 13.59 6.04 16.27
N GLY A 154 12.28 5.80 16.08
CA GLY A 154 11.69 5.49 14.78
C GLY A 154 11.97 4.08 14.27
N ASN A 155 12.67 3.24 15.05
CA ASN A 155 13.00 1.88 14.65
C ASN A 155 11.78 0.97 14.69
N LEU A 156 11.65 0.09 13.69
CA LEU A 156 10.67 -1.01 13.70
C LEU A 156 11.07 -2.01 14.78
N VAL A 157 10.18 -2.27 15.74
CA VAL A 157 10.46 -3.17 16.88
C VAL A 157 9.67 -4.47 16.80
N ASP A 158 8.51 -4.48 16.13
CA ASP A 158 7.73 -5.71 15.95
C ASP A 158 6.80 -5.59 14.74
N THR A 159 6.42 -6.76 14.18
CA THR A 159 5.37 -6.88 13.17
C THR A 159 4.40 -7.96 13.62
N ILE A 160 3.12 -7.60 13.75
CA ILE A 160 2.09 -8.47 14.29
C ILE A 160 0.92 -8.61 13.32
N LYS A 161 0.20 -9.72 13.44
CA LYS A 161 -0.93 -10.05 12.57
C LYS A 161 -2.14 -10.51 13.38
N THR A 162 -3.33 -10.03 13.04
CA THR A 162 -4.54 -10.45 13.74
C THR A 162 -4.93 -11.89 13.46
N ASP A 163 -5.30 -12.58 14.52
CA ASP A 163 -5.84 -13.93 14.48
C ASP A 163 -7.32 -13.97 14.03
N ARG A 164 -7.94 -15.16 14.06
CA ARG A 164 -9.37 -15.33 13.73
C ARG A 164 -10.35 -14.55 14.61
N ASN A 165 -9.91 -14.10 15.78
CA ASN A 165 -10.70 -13.27 16.69
C ASN A 165 -10.43 -11.76 16.48
N GLY A 166 -9.68 -11.41 15.44
CA GLY A 166 -9.28 -10.03 15.18
C GLY A 166 -8.26 -9.47 16.18
N VAL A 167 -7.55 -10.33 16.92
CA VAL A 167 -6.60 -9.92 17.96
C VAL A 167 -5.17 -10.19 17.52
N ALA A 168 -4.29 -9.22 17.76
CA ALA A 168 -2.84 -9.35 17.60
C ALA A 168 -2.16 -8.86 18.87
N SER A 169 -1.10 -9.55 19.30
CA SER A 169 -0.29 -9.15 20.46
C SER A 169 1.18 -9.07 20.07
N SER A 170 1.87 -8.06 20.57
CA SER A 170 3.32 -7.92 20.38
C SER A 170 4.09 -8.95 21.20
N ARG A 171 5.35 -9.17 20.85
CA ARG A 171 6.33 -9.71 21.78
C ARG A 171 6.44 -8.79 23.02
N PRO A 172 7.08 -9.22 24.12
CA PRO A 172 7.43 -8.29 25.21
C PRO A 172 8.27 -7.13 24.66
N LEU A 173 7.87 -5.90 25.00
CA LEU A 173 8.54 -4.67 24.58
C LEU A 173 8.96 -3.88 25.82
N PRO A 174 10.10 -3.19 25.81
CA PRO A 174 10.53 -2.30 26.89
C PRO A 174 9.47 -1.23 27.25
N LEU A 175 9.59 -0.63 28.45
CA LEU A 175 8.77 0.52 28.80
C LEU A 175 9.05 1.68 27.84
N GLY A 176 8.01 2.45 27.48
CA GLY A 176 8.13 3.60 26.60
C GLY A 176 6.96 3.76 25.62
N ARG A 177 7.12 4.73 24.72
CA ARG A 177 6.12 5.08 23.71
C ARG A 177 6.34 4.36 22.41
N TYR A 178 5.25 3.91 21.83
CA TYR A 178 5.24 3.16 20.57
C TYR A 178 4.21 3.75 19.62
N LYS A 179 4.55 3.72 18.33
CA LYS A 179 3.69 4.08 17.22
C LYS A 179 3.29 2.82 16.48
N ILE A 180 1.99 2.61 16.29
CA ILE A 180 1.42 1.45 15.60
C ILE A 180 0.85 1.93 14.27
N VAL A 181 1.20 1.25 13.17
CA VAL A 181 0.70 1.54 11.82
C VAL A 181 0.19 0.27 11.19
N GLU A 182 -0.98 0.31 10.58
CA GLU A 182 -1.45 -0.79 9.74
C GLU A 182 -0.63 -0.83 8.45
N SER A 183 0.10 -1.93 8.23
CA SER A 183 0.94 -2.13 7.04
C SER A 183 0.21 -2.85 5.93
N LYS A 184 -0.80 -3.69 6.28
CA LYS A 184 -1.60 -4.44 5.32
C LYS A 184 -3.00 -4.70 5.85
N ALA A 185 -4.01 -4.25 5.10
CA ALA A 185 -5.40 -4.57 5.37
C ALA A 185 -5.72 -6.03 5.03
N ALA A 186 -6.71 -6.58 5.70
CA ALA A 186 -7.33 -7.86 5.31
C ALA A 186 -8.09 -7.72 3.99
N ASP A 187 -8.35 -8.86 3.32
CA ASP A 187 -9.15 -8.91 2.10
C ASP A 187 -10.52 -8.24 2.30
N PHE A 188 -10.96 -7.48 1.30
CA PHE A 188 -12.22 -6.74 1.29
C PHE A 188 -12.32 -5.56 2.26
N TYR A 189 -11.20 -5.12 2.82
CA TYR A 189 -11.11 -3.93 3.68
C TYR A 189 -10.11 -2.91 3.13
N GLY A 190 -10.42 -1.63 3.33
CA GLY A 190 -9.52 -0.53 3.01
C GLY A 190 -8.39 -0.43 4.03
N LEU A 191 -7.18 -0.16 3.57
CA LEU A 191 -6.02 0.10 4.43
C LEU A 191 -6.18 1.45 5.12
N ASP A 192 -6.04 1.48 6.45
CA ASP A 192 -5.98 2.71 7.25
C ASP A 192 -4.60 2.85 7.89
N GLN A 193 -3.76 3.68 7.30
CA GLN A 193 -2.40 3.94 7.77
C GLN A 193 -2.31 5.04 8.84
N THR A 194 -3.44 5.50 9.37
CA THR A 194 -3.46 6.46 10.48
C THR A 194 -2.76 5.85 11.69
N PRO A 195 -1.65 6.44 12.17
CA PRO A 195 -0.92 5.85 13.27
C PRO A 195 -1.67 6.02 14.60
N ILE A 196 -1.52 5.04 15.48
CA ILE A 196 -1.93 5.12 16.89
C ILE A 196 -0.68 5.14 17.76
N GLU A 197 -0.64 6.03 18.75
CA GLU A 197 0.41 6.06 19.76
C GLU A 197 -0.10 5.44 21.06
N VAL A 198 0.77 4.62 21.68
CA VAL A 198 0.51 3.96 22.97
C VAL A 198 1.76 4.01 23.84
N GLU A 199 1.59 3.87 25.14
CA GLU A 199 2.69 3.88 26.11
C GLU A 199 2.61 2.66 27.03
N ILE A 200 3.73 1.96 27.18
CA ILE A 200 3.92 0.89 28.16
C ILE A 200 4.60 1.54 29.37
N GLU A 201 3.91 1.60 30.51
CA GLU A 201 4.32 2.39 31.68
C GLU A 201 4.87 1.53 32.82
N TYR A 202 4.50 0.24 32.91
CA TYR A 202 4.90 -0.63 34.01
C TYR A 202 5.04 -2.10 33.60
N ALA A 203 5.71 -2.86 34.46
CA ALA A 203 6.00 -4.28 34.25
C ALA A 203 4.72 -5.11 34.02
N GLY A 204 4.72 -5.92 32.97
CA GLY A 204 3.62 -6.83 32.66
C GLY A 204 2.34 -6.16 32.16
N GLN A 205 2.35 -4.85 31.90
CA GLN A 205 1.21 -4.12 31.33
C GLN A 205 0.85 -4.68 29.96
N ILE A 206 -0.46 -4.87 29.71
CA ILE A 206 -0.99 -5.14 28.38
C ILE A 206 -1.79 -3.91 27.94
N VAL A 207 -1.18 -3.09 27.09
CA VAL A 207 -1.82 -1.90 26.51
C VAL A 207 -2.75 -2.34 25.38
N LYS A 208 -4.04 -2.03 25.50
CA LYS A 208 -5.06 -2.41 24.52
C LYS A 208 -5.40 -1.27 23.59
N ALA A 209 -5.31 -1.51 22.28
CA ALA A 209 -5.72 -0.59 21.23
C ALA A 209 -6.84 -1.22 20.38
N ALA A 210 -7.90 -0.48 20.12
CA ALA A 210 -9.00 -0.89 19.26
C ALA A 210 -8.93 -0.11 17.94
N MET A 211 -8.98 -0.83 16.82
CA MET A 211 -8.93 -0.25 15.47
C MET A 211 -10.04 -0.84 14.60
N THR A 212 -10.52 -0.04 13.66
CA THR A 212 -11.54 -0.50 12.71
C THR A 212 -11.06 -0.27 11.28
N ASN A 213 -11.56 -1.07 10.32
CA ASN A 213 -11.43 -0.78 8.88
C ASN A 213 -12.80 -0.67 8.25
N LYS A 214 -12.91 0.24 7.26
CA LYS A 214 -14.08 0.31 6.39
C LYS A 214 -14.00 -0.77 5.33
N SER A 215 -15.14 -1.37 5.00
CA SER A 215 -15.24 -2.34 3.93
C SER A 215 -14.94 -1.69 2.56
N LEU A 216 -14.38 -2.47 1.64
CA LEU A 216 -14.33 -2.10 0.24
C LEU A 216 -15.70 -2.36 -0.39
N TYR A 217 -16.13 -1.44 -1.23
CA TYR A 217 -17.33 -1.57 -2.03
C TYR A 217 -16.93 -1.76 -3.48
N THR A 218 -17.53 -2.75 -4.14
CA THR A 218 -17.31 -3.02 -5.55
C THR A 218 -18.61 -2.90 -6.33
N ASN A 219 -18.59 -2.09 -7.38
CA ASN A 219 -19.71 -1.90 -8.27
C ASN A 219 -19.23 -1.35 -9.62
N VAL A 220 -19.90 -1.79 -10.68
CA VAL A 220 -19.72 -1.27 -12.04
C VAL A 220 -21.07 -0.90 -12.61
N SER A 221 -21.10 0.02 -13.56
CA SER A 221 -22.34 0.43 -14.19
C SER A 221 -22.21 0.63 -15.69
N ILE A 222 -23.30 0.38 -16.40
CA ILE A 222 -23.51 0.69 -17.82
C ILE A 222 -25.00 0.90 -18.07
N LYS A 223 -25.34 1.85 -18.91
CA LYS A 223 -26.71 2.07 -19.41
C LYS A 223 -26.67 2.18 -20.92
N LYS A 224 -27.53 1.43 -21.59
CA LYS A 224 -27.70 1.42 -23.03
C LYS A 224 -29.09 1.96 -23.37
N THR A 225 -29.14 2.81 -24.42
CA THR A 225 -30.38 3.31 -25.01
C THR A 225 -30.25 3.29 -26.53
N GLY A 226 -31.36 3.44 -27.24
CA GLY A 226 -31.37 3.43 -28.70
C GLY A 226 -32.75 3.80 -29.26
N TYR A 227 -32.99 3.48 -30.53
CA TYR A 227 -34.29 3.69 -31.18
C TYR A 227 -35.31 2.66 -30.66
N VAL A 228 -36.52 3.12 -30.34
CA VAL A 228 -37.63 2.27 -29.93
C VAL A 228 -38.23 1.56 -31.14
N GLU A 229 -38.35 2.27 -32.27
CA GLU A 229 -38.90 1.77 -33.51
C GLU A 229 -38.01 2.14 -34.70
N VAL A 230 -37.88 1.24 -35.68
CA VAL A 230 -36.96 1.36 -36.82
C VAL A 230 -37.55 0.79 -38.09
N MET A 231 -37.03 1.21 -39.23
CA MET A 231 -37.32 0.64 -40.55
C MET A 231 -36.24 -0.36 -41.01
N PRO A 232 -36.59 -1.35 -41.85
CA PRO A 232 -35.59 -2.13 -42.57
C PRO A 232 -34.61 -1.23 -43.33
N SER A 233 -33.34 -1.59 -43.41
CA SER A 233 -32.25 -0.84 -44.05
C SER A 233 -31.91 0.52 -43.39
N GLN A 234 -32.55 0.87 -42.30
CA GLN A 234 -32.23 2.11 -41.57
C GLN A 234 -30.92 1.98 -40.83
N GLN A 235 -30.09 3.04 -40.89
CA GLN A 235 -28.98 3.19 -39.94
C GLN A 235 -29.53 3.65 -38.59
N ILE A 236 -29.16 2.94 -37.53
CA ILE A 236 -29.56 3.23 -36.15
C ILE A 236 -28.34 3.47 -35.26
N ARG A 237 -28.58 4.07 -34.11
CA ARG A 237 -27.54 4.35 -33.12
C ARG A 237 -27.98 3.85 -31.76
N TYR A 238 -27.04 3.23 -31.06
CA TYR A 238 -27.13 2.99 -29.62
C TYR A 238 -26.22 3.96 -28.88
N ASP A 239 -26.71 4.53 -27.79
CA ASP A 239 -25.98 5.43 -26.92
C ASP A 239 -25.67 4.71 -25.61
N PHE A 240 -24.44 4.89 -25.10
CA PHE A 240 -23.99 4.30 -23.86
C PHE A 240 -23.71 5.38 -22.82
N SER A 241 -24.18 5.17 -21.59
CA SER A 241 -23.95 6.10 -20.50
C SER A 241 -23.65 5.38 -19.20
N GLY A 242 -23.06 6.08 -18.24
CA GLY A 242 -22.76 5.52 -16.93
C GLY A 242 -21.77 4.37 -16.95
N ILE A 243 -20.90 4.26 -17.97
CA ILE A 243 -19.83 3.28 -17.99
C ILE A 243 -18.79 3.66 -16.96
N GLY A 244 -18.58 2.80 -15.94
CA GLY A 244 -17.60 3.11 -14.92
C GLY A 244 -17.39 2.04 -13.88
N ASN A 245 -16.26 2.20 -13.19
CA ASN A 245 -15.92 1.55 -11.95
C ASN A 245 -16.40 2.42 -10.78
N ASN A 246 -17.53 2.14 -10.19
CA ASN A 246 -18.09 2.86 -9.04
C ASN A 246 -17.60 2.27 -7.70
N SER A 247 -16.60 1.39 -7.75
CA SER A 247 -15.99 0.80 -6.58
C SER A 247 -15.12 1.80 -5.82
N THR A 248 -14.86 1.53 -4.56
CA THR A 248 -13.85 2.24 -3.74
C THR A 248 -12.43 1.75 -4.00
N THR A 249 -12.25 0.78 -4.91
CA THR A 249 -10.97 0.15 -5.24
C THR A 249 -10.77 0.05 -6.75
N SER A 250 -9.53 -0.19 -7.17
CA SER A 250 -9.21 -0.49 -8.57
C SER A 250 -9.76 -1.86 -8.98
N LEU A 251 -10.15 -1.98 -10.25
CA LEU A 251 -10.52 -3.24 -10.87
C LEU A 251 -9.50 -3.61 -11.95
N THR A 252 -9.16 -4.89 -12.05
CA THR A 252 -8.35 -5.45 -13.13
C THR A 252 -9.27 -6.00 -14.24
N SER A 253 -8.72 -6.23 -15.43
CA SER A 253 -9.48 -6.77 -16.57
C SER A 253 -10.77 -6.01 -16.88
N PHE A 254 -10.79 -4.70 -16.66
CA PHE A 254 -11.98 -3.86 -16.87
C PHE A 254 -12.29 -3.73 -18.36
N TYR A 255 -13.56 -3.92 -18.70
CA TYR A 255 -14.06 -3.82 -20.07
C TYR A 255 -15.51 -3.35 -20.09
N TRP A 256 -15.96 -2.88 -21.24
CA TRP A 256 -17.37 -2.94 -21.63
C TRP A 256 -17.49 -3.57 -23.01
N ARG A 257 -18.65 -4.24 -23.28
CA ARG A 257 -18.91 -4.94 -24.52
C ARG A 257 -20.34 -4.78 -24.98
N ASP A 258 -20.55 -4.97 -26.26
CA ASP A 258 -21.85 -4.98 -26.91
C ASP A 258 -22.03 -6.29 -27.66
N THR A 259 -23.09 -7.05 -27.32
CA THR A 259 -23.48 -8.29 -27.97
C THR A 259 -24.61 -7.98 -28.95
N LEU A 260 -24.29 -8.03 -30.23
CA LEU A 260 -25.14 -7.56 -31.31
C LEU A 260 -26.21 -8.62 -31.70
N PRO A 261 -27.48 -8.22 -31.89
CA PRO A 261 -28.54 -9.09 -32.44
C PRO A 261 -28.33 -9.24 -33.96
N THR A 262 -27.45 -10.14 -34.36
CA THR A 262 -27.01 -10.29 -35.78
C THR A 262 -28.12 -10.71 -36.74
N GLN A 263 -29.20 -11.27 -36.25
CA GLN A 263 -30.41 -11.51 -37.03
C GLN A 263 -31.10 -10.21 -37.48
N ALA A 264 -30.81 -9.07 -36.80
CA ALA A 264 -31.48 -7.79 -37.03
C ALA A 264 -30.58 -6.67 -37.48
N VAL A 265 -29.29 -6.64 -37.04
CA VAL A 265 -28.39 -5.52 -37.33
C VAL A 265 -26.99 -5.97 -37.78
N ARG A 266 -26.31 -5.06 -38.47
CA ARG A 266 -24.89 -5.14 -38.82
C ARG A 266 -24.16 -3.94 -38.24
N LEU A 267 -23.03 -4.19 -37.54
CA LEU A 267 -22.17 -3.13 -37.03
C LEU A 267 -21.60 -2.32 -38.18
N ASP A 268 -21.57 -1.01 -38.03
CA ASP A 268 -21.05 -0.08 -39.02
C ASP A 268 -19.84 0.69 -38.47
N LYS A 269 -20.03 1.43 -37.37
CA LYS A 269 -18.95 2.21 -36.73
C LYS A 269 -19.15 2.34 -35.24
N ILE A 270 -18.06 2.60 -34.52
CA ILE A 270 -18.01 2.82 -33.08
C ILE A 270 -17.43 4.21 -32.83
N VAL A 271 -18.13 5.06 -32.09
CA VAL A 271 -17.59 6.29 -31.48
C VAL A 271 -17.24 5.95 -30.05
N THR A 272 -15.97 6.11 -29.66
CA THR A 272 -15.45 5.50 -28.43
C THR A 272 -15.74 6.27 -27.16
N GLY A 273 -16.09 7.54 -27.28
CA GLY A 273 -16.18 8.46 -26.13
C GLY A 273 -14.81 8.77 -25.53
N THR A 274 -14.83 9.41 -24.37
CA THR A 274 -13.63 9.71 -23.56
C THR A 274 -13.85 9.32 -22.12
N TYR A 275 -12.75 9.17 -21.35
CA TYR A 275 -12.77 8.72 -19.96
C TYR A 275 -11.96 9.66 -19.07
N ASN A 276 -12.30 9.73 -17.78
CA ASN A 276 -11.73 10.68 -16.83
C ASN A 276 -10.28 10.42 -16.40
N VAL A 277 -9.75 9.23 -16.70
CA VAL A 277 -8.38 8.84 -16.32
C VAL A 277 -7.55 8.62 -17.58
N PRO A 278 -6.35 9.24 -17.70
CA PRO A 278 -5.44 8.98 -18.81
C PRO A 278 -4.97 7.51 -18.82
N GLY A 279 -4.90 6.94 -20.02
CA GLY A 279 -4.49 5.58 -20.25
C GLY A 279 -4.80 5.15 -21.69
N ASN A 280 -4.52 3.89 -21.97
CA ASN A 280 -4.79 3.31 -23.27
C ASN A 280 -5.72 2.10 -23.14
N TYR A 281 -6.46 1.85 -24.23
CA TYR A 281 -7.35 0.70 -24.38
C TYR A 281 -7.28 0.13 -25.77
N LYS A 282 -7.86 -1.04 -25.97
CA LYS A 282 -8.04 -1.67 -27.27
C LYS A 282 -9.48 -2.07 -27.50
N VAL A 283 -9.86 -2.17 -28.78
CA VAL A 283 -11.15 -2.70 -29.21
C VAL A 283 -10.92 -4.05 -29.89
N VAL A 284 -11.64 -5.06 -29.41
CA VAL A 284 -11.59 -6.42 -29.93
C VAL A 284 -12.98 -6.87 -30.36
N TYR A 285 -13.06 -7.86 -31.27
CA TYR A 285 -14.34 -8.35 -31.76
C TYR A 285 -14.33 -9.86 -32.04
N LYS A 286 -15.51 -10.44 -32.08
CA LYS A 286 -15.80 -11.81 -32.51
C LYS A 286 -16.76 -11.80 -33.68
N THR A 287 -16.81 -12.89 -34.42
CA THR A 287 -17.74 -13.08 -35.53
C THR A 287 -18.46 -14.43 -35.40
N ASN A 288 -19.51 -14.63 -36.20
CA ASN A 288 -20.19 -15.91 -36.30
C ASN A 288 -19.30 -17.05 -36.79
N LEU A 289 -18.20 -16.74 -37.50
CA LEU A 289 -17.25 -17.73 -38.01
C LEU A 289 -16.01 -17.91 -37.14
N ASN A 290 -15.75 -16.95 -36.21
CA ASN A 290 -14.61 -17.01 -35.28
C ASN A 290 -15.02 -16.60 -33.88
N PRO A 291 -15.09 -17.55 -32.92
CA PRO A 291 -15.48 -17.27 -31.53
C PRO A 291 -14.34 -16.64 -30.71
N ASN A 292 -13.12 -16.58 -31.24
CA ASN A 292 -12.00 -15.94 -30.55
C ASN A 292 -11.96 -14.44 -30.85
N TYR A 293 -11.54 -13.65 -29.87
CA TYR A 293 -11.36 -12.22 -30.07
C TYR A 293 -10.19 -11.93 -31.01
N ARG A 294 -10.46 -11.08 -31.99
CA ARG A 294 -9.47 -10.45 -32.87
C ARG A 294 -9.37 -8.96 -32.52
N THR A 295 -8.17 -8.39 -32.64
CA THR A 295 -7.99 -6.96 -32.42
C THR A 295 -8.60 -6.19 -33.59
N MET A 296 -9.46 -5.23 -33.30
CA MET A 296 -10.02 -4.28 -34.26
C MET A 296 -9.13 -3.05 -34.30
N TYR A 297 -8.88 -2.43 -33.14
CA TYR A 297 -8.01 -1.28 -32.96
C TYR A 297 -7.23 -1.43 -31.66
N ASP A 298 -6.01 -0.94 -31.62
CA ASP A 298 -5.12 -1.07 -30.47
C ASP A 298 -4.52 0.27 -30.07
N ASN A 299 -4.07 0.38 -28.81
CA ASN A 299 -3.38 1.53 -28.25
C ASN A 299 -4.12 2.86 -28.42
N LEU A 300 -5.43 2.85 -28.22
CA LEU A 300 -6.28 4.06 -28.27
C LEU A 300 -6.22 4.81 -26.94
N SER A 301 -6.09 6.15 -26.98
CA SER A 301 -6.06 6.96 -25.77
C SER A 301 -7.45 7.14 -25.16
N THR A 302 -7.57 7.02 -23.84
CA THR A 302 -8.80 7.32 -23.09
C THR A 302 -9.20 8.79 -23.15
N GLN A 303 -8.29 9.69 -23.54
CA GLN A 303 -8.53 11.14 -23.58
C GLN A 303 -9.01 11.62 -24.97
N GLN A 304 -9.08 10.71 -25.94
CA GLN A 304 -9.46 11.04 -27.31
C GLN A 304 -10.70 10.25 -27.73
N ASN A 305 -11.66 10.94 -28.34
CA ASN A 305 -12.85 10.34 -28.92
C ASN A 305 -12.57 9.96 -30.39
N TYR A 306 -12.58 8.67 -30.67
CA TYR A 306 -12.33 8.13 -32.01
C TYR A 306 -13.62 7.74 -32.69
N VAL A 307 -13.63 7.87 -34.02
CA VAL A 307 -14.65 7.26 -34.89
C VAL A 307 -14.00 6.08 -35.59
N LEU A 308 -14.32 4.88 -35.17
CA LEU A 308 -13.74 3.64 -35.68
C LEU A 308 -14.65 3.02 -36.72
N ASP A 309 -14.14 2.79 -37.92
CA ASP A 309 -14.85 2.06 -38.97
C ASP A 309 -14.86 0.56 -38.60
N ALA A 310 -16.02 0.02 -38.27
CA ALA A 310 -16.24 -1.38 -37.93
C ALA A 310 -17.05 -2.11 -39.01
N SER A 311 -17.12 -1.54 -40.20
CA SER A 311 -17.80 -2.18 -41.33
C SER A 311 -17.11 -3.48 -41.76
N PRO A 312 -17.84 -4.45 -42.31
CA PRO A 312 -17.26 -5.67 -42.83
C PRO A 312 -16.13 -5.43 -43.88
N ALA A 313 -16.28 -4.37 -44.66
CA ALA A 313 -15.29 -4.00 -45.69
C ALA A 313 -13.98 -3.51 -45.05
N ALA A 314 -14.05 -2.65 -44.03
CA ALA A 314 -12.87 -2.13 -43.33
C ALA A 314 -12.11 -3.23 -42.59
N LEU A 315 -12.79 -4.26 -42.10
CA LEU A 315 -12.22 -5.38 -41.35
C LEU A 315 -11.87 -6.60 -42.23
N GLY A 316 -12.09 -6.50 -43.56
CA GLY A 316 -11.79 -7.59 -44.50
C GLY A 316 -12.60 -8.87 -44.22
N LEU A 317 -13.83 -8.74 -43.74
CA LEU A 317 -14.69 -9.87 -43.40
C LEU A 317 -15.27 -10.51 -44.66
N ALA A 318 -15.42 -11.84 -44.66
CA ALA A 318 -16.12 -12.55 -45.69
C ALA A 318 -17.58 -12.14 -45.80
N SER A 319 -18.24 -12.35 -46.94
CA SER A 319 -19.64 -11.92 -47.18
C SER A 319 -20.65 -12.55 -46.23
N ASN A 320 -20.36 -13.73 -45.69
CA ASN A 320 -21.16 -14.44 -44.70
C ASN A 320 -20.63 -14.28 -43.26
N GLU A 321 -19.57 -13.50 -43.07
CA GLU A 321 -19.00 -13.24 -41.74
C GLU A 321 -19.59 -11.94 -41.15
N VAL A 322 -20.13 -12.03 -39.96
CA VAL A 322 -20.74 -10.88 -39.26
C VAL A 322 -20.21 -10.78 -37.84
N ILE A 323 -19.99 -9.56 -37.38
CA ILE A 323 -19.57 -9.29 -35.99
C ILE A 323 -20.73 -9.62 -35.06
N THR A 324 -20.50 -10.52 -34.12
CA THR A 324 -21.47 -10.93 -33.10
C THR A 324 -21.31 -10.15 -31.80
N GLU A 325 -20.07 -9.71 -31.52
CA GLU A 325 -19.73 -9.03 -30.29
C GLU A 325 -18.47 -8.19 -30.50
N PHE A 326 -18.41 -7.01 -29.91
CA PHE A 326 -17.15 -6.29 -29.73
C PHE A 326 -16.98 -5.91 -28.26
N MET A 327 -15.72 -5.68 -27.86
CA MET A 327 -15.38 -5.35 -26.49
C MET A 327 -14.28 -4.28 -26.46
N VAL A 328 -14.46 -3.26 -25.61
CA VAL A 328 -13.46 -2.23 -25.30
C VAL A 328 -12.76 -2.62 -24.02
N VAL A 329 -11.46 -2.88 -24.09
CA VAL A 329 -10.67 -3.48 -23.00
C VAL A 329 -9.66 -2.47 -22.46
N PHE A 330 -9.79 -2.10 -21.19
CA PHE A 330 -8.94 -1.11 -20.53
C PHE A 330 -7.83 -1.74 -19.67
N GLY A 331 -8.02 -2.99 -19.20
CA GLY A 331 -7.09 -3.62 -18.25
C GLY A 331 -7.33 -3.15 -16.82
N VAL A 332 -6.38 -2.48 -16.21
CA VAL A 332 -6.51 -1.96 -14.83
C VAL A 332 -7.11 -0.55 -14.87
N VAL A 333 -8.18 -0.35 -14.11
CA VAL A 333 -8.80 0.98 -13.93
C VAL A 333 -8.89 1.31 -12.44
N PRO A 334 -8.61 2.57 -12.01
CA PRO A 334 -8.72 2.97 -10.61
C PRO A 334 -10.18 3.08 -10.16
N ALA A 335 -10.36 3.26 -8.84
CA ALA A 335 -11.64 3.70 -8.29
C ALA A 335 -12.15 4.96 -8.99
N ASN A 336 -13.46 5.04 -9.18
CA ASN A 336 -14.13 6.16 -9.87
C ASN A 336 -13.71 6.39 -11.33
N PHE A 337 -13.11 5.40 -11.99
CA PHE A 337 -12.94 5.44 -13.44
C PHE A 337 -14.31 5.51 -14.11
N ARG A 338 -14.54 6.49 -14.99
CA ARG A 338 -15.83 6.67 -15.65
C ARG A 338 -15.68 7.33 -17.03
N GLN A 339 -16.66 7.09 -17.88
CA GLN A 339 -16.80 7.86 -19.12
C GLN A 339 -17.02 9.35 -18.85
N VAL A 340 -16.55 10.19 -19.76
CA VAL A 340 -16.80 11.63 -19.83
C VAL A 340 -17.71 11.91 -21.03
N GLU A 341 -17.25 11.63 -22.25
CA GLU A 341 -18.10 11.63 -23.43
C GLU A 341 -18.70 10.25 -23.66
N ALA A 342 -19.96 10.22 -24.06
CA ALA A 342 -20.71 8.99 -24.25
C ALA A 342 -20.26 8.24 -25.50
N PRO A 343 -19.91 6.95 -25.40
CA PRO A 343 -19.74 6.08 -26.58
C PRO A 343 -21.04 5.92 -27.35
N GLN A 344 -20.91 5.74 -28.67
CA GLN A 344 -22.02 5.51 -29.58
C GLN A 344 -21.68 4.37 -30.53
N VAL A 345 -22.68 3.54 -30.82
CA VAL A 345 -22.53 2.41 -31.74
C VAL A 345 -23.57 2.52 -32.85
N TYR A 346 -23.09 2.58 -34.07
CA TYR A 346 -23.94 2.69 -35.25
C TYR A 346 -24.06 1.31 -35.92
N CYS A 347 -25.29 0.95 -36.23
CA CYS A 347 -25.62 -0.30 -36.89
C CYS A 347 -26.59 -0.07 -38.06
N ASN A 348 -26.52 -0.90 -39.08
CA ASN A 348 -27.50 -0.93 -40.16
C ASN A 348 -28.51 -2.07 -39.91
N VAL A 349 -29.79 -1.74 -39.86
CA VAL A 349 -30.87 -2.73 -39.78
C VAL A 349 -30.91 -3.52 -41.07
N VAL A 350 -31.00 -4.86 -40.97
CA VAL A 350 -31.03 -5.70 -42.17
C VAL A 350 -32.33 -5.50 -42.96
N SER A 351 -32.25 -5.61 -44.30
CA SER A 351 -33.34 -5.28 -45.21
C SER A 351 -34.52 -6.25 -45.17
N TRP A 352 -34.30 -7.49 -44.69
CA TRP A 352 -35.28 -8.58 -44.71
C TRP A 352 -36.12 -8.68 -43.44
N LEU A 353 -36.01 -7.78 -42.46
CA LEU A 353 -36.83 -7.82 -41.27
C LEU A 353 -38.28 -7.46 -41.57
N THR A 354 -39.19 -8.25 -41.03
CA THR A 354 -40.62 -8.01 -41.16
C THR A 354 -41.13 -7.04 -40.09
N GLY A 355 -42.14 -6.21 -40.44
CA GLY A 355 -42.79 -5.31 -39.51
C GLY A 355 -43.36 -6.02 -38.30
N GLY A 356 -43.14 -5.45 -37.12
CA GLY A 356 -43.55 -6.03 -35.86
C GLY A 356 -42.47 -6.89 -35.16
N THR A 357 -41.40 -7.29 -35.87
CA THR A 357 -40.25 -8.01 -35.27
C THR A 357 -39.64 -7.19 -34.17
N GLN A 358 -39.35 -7.83 -33.01
CA GLN A 358 -38.58 -7.23 -31.91
C GLN A 358 -37.23 -7.87 -31.80
N PHE A 359 -36.21 -7.10 -31.44
CA PHE A 359 -34.88 -7.58 -31.15
C PHE A 359 -34.26 -6.83 -29.97
N VAL A 360 -33.41 -7.55 -29.23
CA VAL A 360 -32.76 -7.04 -28.03
C VAL A 360 -31.26 -6.92 -28.29
N ASN A 361 -30.72 -5.73 -28.01
CA ASN A 361 -29.29 -5.53 -27.98
C ASN A 361 -28.79 -5.40 -26.53
N GLN A 362 -27.80 -6.21 -26.14
CA GLN A 362 -27.30 -6.30 -24.79
C GLN A 362 -25.88 -5.72 -24.71
N ALA A 363 -25.63 -4.96 -23.66
CA ALA A 363 -24.30 -4.51 -23.29
C ALA A 363 -23.96 -4.92 -21.87
N ASP A 364 -22.69 -5.24 -21.65
CA ASP A 364 -22.16 -5.61 -20.35
C ASP A 364 -20.92 -4.76 -20.03
N VAL A 365 -20.70 -4.50 -18.74
CA VAL A 365 -19.46 -3.95 -18.20
C VAL A 365 -18.97 -4.87 -17.12
N GLY A 366 -17.66 -5.06 -17.01
CA GLY A 366 -17.11 -5.92 -15.98
C GLY A 366 -15.67 -5.57 -15.62
N GLY A 367 -15.24 -6.07 -14.47
CA GLY A 367 -13.87 -6.01 -13.96
C GLY A 367 -13.67 -7.05 -12.88
N VAL A 368 -12.43 -7.26 -12.49
CA VAL A 368 -12.07 -8.28 -11.49
C VAL A 368 -11.46 -7.59 -10.27
N TYR A 369 -11.95 -7.97 -9.09
CA TYR A 369 -11.35 -7.66 -7.80
C TYR A 369 -11.13 -8.96 -7.03
N ASN A 370 -9.90 -9.17 -6.55
CA ASN A 370 -9.50 -10.35 -5.77
C ASN A 370 -9.99 -11.69 -6.37
N GLY A 371 -9.84 -11.83 -7.70
CA GLY A 371 -10.25 -13.04 -8.44
C GLY A 371 -11.77 -13.17 -8.69
N GLN A 372 -12.60 -12.26 -8.20
CA GLN A 372 -14.04 -12.24 -8.41
C GLN A 372 -14.44 -11.25 -9.51
N TRP A 373 -15.35 -11.68 -10.39
CA TRP A 373 -15.94 -10.83 -11.42
C TRP A 373 -17.07 -9.96 -10.83
N ILE A 374 -16.97 -8.66 -11.08
CA ILE A 374 -17.99 -7.66 -10.80
C ILE A 374 -18.57 -7.26 -12.15
N MET A 375 -19.87 -7.42 -12.35
CA MET A 375 -20.50 -7.24 -13.66
C MET A 375 -21.84 -6.50 -13.54
N ALA A 376 -22.16 -5.73 -14.58
CA ALA A 376 -23.48 -5.12 -14.79
C ALA A 376 -23.89 -5.26 -16.26
N THR A 377 -25.20 -5.38 -16.48
CA THR A 377 -25.78 -5.59 -17.82
C THR A 377 -26.86 -4.55 -18.07
N SER A 378 -26.91 -4.04 -19.31
CA SER A 378 -28.01 -3.20 -19.79
C SER A 378 -28.52 -3.72 -21.13
N ARG A 379 -29.81 -3.66 -21.33
CA ARG A 379 -30.47 -4.15 -22.54
C ARG A 379 -31.35 -3.08 -23.13
N TRP A 380 -31.45 -3.07 -24.46
CA TRP A 380 -32.38 -2.23 -25.19
C TRP A 380 -33.19 -3.04 -26.18
N VAL A 381 -34.52 -2.80 -26.19
CA VAL A 381 -35.48 -3.50 -27.10
C VAL A 381 -35.87 -2.51 -28.19
N THR A 382 -35.72 -2.97 -29.43
CA THR A 382 -36.14 -2.25 -30.63
C THR A 382 -37.19 -3.05 -31.39
N LYS A 383 -38.18 -2.36 -31.95
CA LYS A 383 -39.24 -2.94 -32.77
C LYS A 383 -39.12 -2.44 -34.20
N VAL A 384 -39.36 -3.32 -35.16
CA VAL A 384 -39.50 -2.93 -36.57
C VAL A 384 -40.90 -2.39 -36.80
N TYR A 385 -41.00 -1.20 -37.41
CA TYR A 385 -42.28 -0.56 -37.73
C TYR A 385 -43.19 -1.51 -38.51
N LYS A 386 -44.42 -1.59 -38.10
CA LYS A 386 -45.49 -2.31 -38.80
C LYS A 386 -46.57 -1.30 -39.16
N PRO A 387 -46.85 -1.00 -40.45
CA PRO A 387 -48.00 -0.17 -40.83
C PRO A 387 -49.30 -0.70 -40.25
N ALA A 388 -50.20 0.19 -39.85
CA ALA A 388 -51.54 -0.19 -39.43
C ALA A 388 -52.24 -0.91 -40.62
N GLU A 389 -52.94 -1.98 -40.30
CA GLU A 389 -53.77 -2.63 -41.32
C GLU A 389 -54.90 -1.68 -41.75
N PRO A 390 -55.10 -1.50 -43.06
CA PRO A 390 -56.21 -0.67 -43.52
C PRO A 390 -57.54 -1.22 -42.95
N LEU A 391 -58.33 -0.29 -42.42
CA LEU A 391 -59.69 -0.68 -41.94
C LEU A 391 -60.44 -1.39 -43.03
N PRO A 392 -61.18 -2.45 -42.69
CA PRO A 392 -62.03 -3.15 -43.63
C PRO A 392 -62.98 -2.12 -44.31
N ARG A 393 -63.00 -2.07 -45.65
CA ARG A 393 -63.98 -1.28 -46.38
C ARG A 393 -65.36 -1.86 -46.03
N THR A 394 -66.06 -1.18 -45.14
CA THR A 394 -67.49 -1.44 -44.97
C THR A 394 -68.16 -0.99 -46.26
N GLY A 395 -68.49 -2.00 -47.13
CA GLY A 395 -69.31 -1.73 -48.31
C GLY A 395 -70.71 -1.35 -47.85
N TYR A 396 -71.12 -0.21 -48.31
CA TYR A 396 -72.55 0.14 -48.46
C TYR A 396 -72.85 -0.05 -49.94
#